data_138544a17ea9e8631ada156a1be67481
#
_entry.id   138544a17ea9e8631ada156a1be67481
#
_cell.length_a   1.000
_cell.length_b   1.000
_cell.length_c   1.000
_cell.angle_alpha   90.00
_cell.angle_beta   90.00
_cell.angle_gamma   90.00
#
_symmetry.space_group_name_H-M   'P 1'
#
loop_
_entity.id
_entity.type
_entity.pdbx_description
1 polymer ?
#
loop_
_entity_poly.entity_id
_entity_poly.type
_entity_poly.pdbx_seq_one_letter_code
_entity_poly.pdbx_strand_id
1 'polypeptide(L)'
;VMKRKIFTLLPVAALVLLLLPCASAARDIAPIVSTDWLQANLKNPKLVILDVRRVEDYREGHIPGAVNAFYGAWAYMRDGMFASLPEKDDIDDTVGYFGIDFDSLVVVTGCMDTPRLSYQSARVACTLQYAGIKNVALLDGGMNKWVLEKKPLSCRIERRASKNFRGKYSGERFADKEYIKNNLGKLILLDTREREFFSGEKKMDCIPKTGHIPGAFNMPTSCAFNDDKTFKTKEELAQIVEAAAGNDRAAAIVTYCDIGQCCPTWAYLMTQVLGYTNVKLYAGAMQEWAQDPDAPVTKNNDASPADK
;
A
#
# COMPACT_ATOMS: atom_id res chain seq x y z
N VAL A 1 66.70 -32.94 38.37
CA VAL A 1 65.22 -33.14 38.43
C VAL A 1 64.53 -32.07 37.61
N MET A 2 64.12 -32.42 36.36
CA MET A 2 63.45 -31.52 35.45
C MET A 2 61.92 -31.70 35.56
N LYS A 3 61.17 -30.68 36.01
CA LYS A 3 59.72 -30.69 36.06
C LYS A 3 59.15 -30.31 34.66
N ARG A 4 58.53 -31.29 33.98
CA ARG A 4 57.74 -31.06 32.77
C ARG A 4 56.43 -30.36 33.15
N LYS A 5 56.17 -29.15 32.58
CA LYS A 5 54.86 -28.49 32.62
C LYS A 5 53.99 -29.04 31.46
N ILE A 6 52.89 -29.67 31.83
CA ILE A 6 51.87 -30.12 30.91
C ILE A 6 50.97 -28.92 30.66
N PHE A 7 50.93 -28.45 29.39
CA PHE A 7 49.97 -27.46 28.91
C PHE A 7 48.73 -28.20 28.43
N THR A 8 47.63 -28.07 29.16
CA THR A 8 46.30 -28.52 28.74
C THR A 8 45.69 -27.47 27.81
N LEU A 9 45.58 -27.80 26.52
CA LEU A 9 44.77 -27.03 25.57
C LEU A 9 43.30 -27.37 25.80
N LEU A 10 42.52 -26.38 26.22
CA LEU A 10 41.05 -26.44 26.16
C LEU A 10 40.57 -26.15 24.72
N PRO A 11 39.68 -26.97 24.17
CA PRO A 11 39.09 -26.67 22.86
C PRO A 11 38.06 -25.54 23.01
N VAL A 12 38.29 -24.46 22.30
CA VAL A 12 37.28 -23.41 22.11
C VAL A 12 36.24 -23.93 21.12
N ALA A 13 35.11 -24.35 21.63
CA ALA A 13 33.95 -24.66 20.78
C ALA A 13 33.37 -23.37 20.21
N ALA A 14 33.63 -23.12 18.94
CA ALA A 14 33.00 -22.02 18.21
C ALA A 14 31.51 -22.35 18.01
N LEU A 15 30.64 -21.64 18.75
CA LEU A 15 29.21 -21.66 18.57
C LEU A 15 28.85 -20.92 17.26
N VAL A 16 28.69 -21.68 16.17
CA VAL A 16 28.17 -21.14 14.90
C VAL A 16 26.68 -20.89 15.09
N LEU A 17 26.28 -19.66 15.36
CA LEU A 17 24.89 -19.22 15.33
C LEU A 17 24.44 -19.26 13.88
N LEU A 18 23.75 -20.31 13.46
CA LEU A 18 23.02 -20.37 12.22
C LEU A 18 21.87 -19.35 12.28
N LEU A 19 22.07 -18.17 11.75
CA LEU A 19 21.00 -17.23 11.43
C LEU A 19 20.14 -17.88 10.33
N LEU A 20 19.11 -18.63 10.76
CA LEU A 20 18.06 -19.05 9.84
C LEU A 20 17.40 -17.78 9.30
N PRO A 21 17.33 -17.59 7.96
CA PRO A 21 16.56 -16.49 7.41
C PRO A 21 15.12 -16.66 7.90
N CYS A 22 14.58 -15.62 8.54
CA CYS A 22 13.17 -15.57 8.90
C CYS A 22 12.37 -15.70 7.60
N ALA A 23 11.91 -16.90 7.29
CA ALA A 23 11.07 -17.16 6.14
C ALA A 23 9.81 -16.31 6.34
N SER A 24 9.68 -15.22 5.58
CA SER A 24 8.41 -14.51 5.46
C SER A 24 7.37 -15.58 5.10
N ALA A 25 6.42 -15.83 6.00
CA ALA A 25 5.40 -16.83 5.75
C ALA A 25 4.76 -16.55 4.40
N ALA A 26 4.83 -17.54 3.49
CA ALA A 26 4.35 -17.44 2.14
C ALA A 26 2.87 -16.98 2.13
N ARG A 27 2.50 -16.17 1.16
CA ARG A 27 1.10 -15.75 0.93
C ARG A 27 0.34 -16.90 0.27
N ASP A 28 -0.92 -17.08 0.68
CA ASP A 28 -1.83 -18.07 0.07
C ASP A 28 -2.59 -17.51 -1.15
N ILE A 29 -2.43 -16.21 -1.43
CA ILE A 29 -3.06 -15.51 -2.55
C ILE A 29 -2.05 -14.57 -3.21
N ALA A 30 -2.06 -14.47 -4.54
CA ALA A 30 -1.26 -13.49 -5.27
C ALA A 30 -1.64 -12.05 -4.87
N PRO A 31 -0.70 -11.09 -4.87
CA PRO A 31 -1.00 -9.70 -4.51
C PRO A 31 -1.95 -9.00 -5.48
N ILE A 32 -1.96 -9.40 -6.73
CA ILE A 32 -2.92 -8.98 -7.74
C ILE A 32 -3.57 -10.24 -8.29
N VAL A 33 -4.90 -10.29 -8.30
CA VAL A 33 -5.67 -11.43 -8.82
C VAL A 33 -6.51 -11.01 -10.01
N SER A 34 -6.60 -11.90 -11.00
CA SER A 34 -7.47 -11.69 -12.15
C SER A 34 -8.95 -11.87 -11.78
N THR A 35 -9.81 -11.34 -12.62
CA THR A 35 -11.26 -11.56 -12.54
C THR A 35 -11.63 -13.04 -12.68
N ASP A 36 -10.90 -13.81 -13.50
CA ASP A 36 -11.09 -15.26 -13.65
C ASP A 36 -10.72 -16.03 -12.39
N TRP A 37 -9.58 -15.68 -11.78
CA TRP A 37 -9.19 -16.27 -10.50
C TRP A 37 -10.28 -16.01 -9.44
N LEU A 38 -10.74 -14.77 -9.35
CA LEU A 38 -11.76 -14.41 -8.37
C LEU A 38 -13.07 -15.17 -8.62
N GLN A 39 -13.52 -15.25 -9.87
CA GLN A 39 -14.72 -15.98 -10.24
C GLN A 39 -14.63 -17.47 -9.86
N ALA A 40 -13.50 -18.11 -10.12
CA ALA A 40 -13.27 -19.51 -9.76
C ALA A 40 -13.26 -19.75 -8.24
N ASN A 41 -12.93 -18.72 -7.45
CA ASN A 41 -12.81 -18.82 -6.00
C ASN A 41 -14.01 -18.29 -5.20
N LEU A 42 -15.10 -17.84 -5.83
CA LEU A 42 -16.26 -17.24 -5.14
C LEU A 42 -16.87 -18.14 -4.04
N LYS A 43 -16.70 -19.46 -4.13
CA LYS A 43 -17.20 -20.43 -3.15
C LYS A 43 -16.19 -20.75 -2.03
N ASN A 44 -14.99 -20.16 -2.03
CA ASN A 44 -14.00 -20.41 -1.01
C ASN A 44 -14.45 -19.78 0.32
N PRO A 45 -14.61 -20.56 1.41
CA PRO A 45 -15.13 -20.05 2.68
C PRO A 45 -14.20 -19.03 3.36
N LYS A 46 -12.90 -19.04 3.02
CA LYS A 46 -11.91 -18.07 3.53
C LYS A 46 -11.92 -16.75 2.75
N LEU A 47 -12.55 -16.73 1.57
CA LEU A 47 -12.56 -15.54 0.70
C LEU A 47 -13.47 -14.46 1.28
N VAL A 48 -12.94 -13.26 1.41
CA VAL A 48 -13.67 -12.04 1.73
C VAL A 48 -13.43 -11.03 0.61
N ILE A 49 -14.49 -10.62 -0.07
CA ILE A 49 -14.42 -9.62 -1.13
C ILE A 49 -14.92 -8.29 -0.56
N LEU A 50 -14.06 -7.28 -0.54
CA LEU A 50 -14.40 -5.94 -0.10
C LEU A 50 -14.64 -5.04 -1.32
N ASP A 51 -15.86 -4.61 -1.53
CA ASP A 51 -16.21 -3.60 -2.53
C ASP A 51 -16.18 -2.22 -1.87
N VAL A 52 -15.17 -1.42 -2.21
CA VAL A 52 -14.94 -0.10 -1.58
C VAL A 52 -15.73 1.04 -2.22
N ARG A 53 -16.55 0.74 -3.25
CA ARG A 53 -17.38 1.72 -3.94
C ARG A 53 -18.46 2.28 -3.02
N ARG A 54 -19.10 3.35 -3.49
CA ARG A 54 -20.27 3.92 -2.83
C ARG A 54 -21.39 2.88 -2.70
N VAL A 55 -22.22 3.05 -1.68
CA VAL A 55 -23.33 2.13 -1.39
C VAL A 55 -24.32 2.04 -2.57
N GLU A 56 -24.52 3.15 -3.27
CA GLU A 56 -25.39 3.22 -4.44
C GLU A 56 -24.86 2.31 -5.55
N ASP A 57 -23.59 2.49 -5.93
CA ASP A 57 -22.92 1.71 -6.98
C ASP A 57 -22.89 0.20 -6.64
N TYR A 58 -22.66 -0.13 -5.36
CA TYR A 58 -22.70 -1.50 -4.89
C TYR A 58 -24.10 -2.12 -5.01
N ARG A 59 -25.16 -1.35 -4.71
CA ARG A 59 -26.55 -1.82 -4.79
C ARG A 59 -27.03 -2.03 -6.24
N GLU A 60 -26.53 -1.26 -7.18
CA GLU A 60 -26.81 -1.44 -8.61
C GLU A 60 -26.25 -2.76 -9.14
N GLY A 61 -25.11 -3.21 -8.62
CA GLY A 61 -24.50 -4.48 -8.98
C GLY A 61 -23.09 -4.63 -8.43
N HIS A 62 -22.82 -5.79 -7.84
CA HIS A 62 -21.51 -6.12 -7.27
C HIS A 62 -21.14 -7.58 -7.52
N ILE A 63 -19.91 -7.96 -7.26
CA ILE A 63 -19.41 -9.33 -7.35
C ILE A 63 -20.17 -10.21 -6.35
N PRO A 64 -20.73 -11.38 -6.74
CA PRO A 64 -21.43 -12.25 -5.80
C PRO A 64 -20.60 -12.57 -4.56
N GLY A 65 -21.19 -12.38 -3.39
CA GLY A 65 -20.52 -12.60 -2.10
C GLY A 65 -19.66 -11.44 -1.61
N ALA A 66 -19.51 -10.36 -2.40
CA ALA A 66 -18.82 -9.16 -1.95
C ALA A 66 -19.63 -8.41 -0.88
N VAL A 67 -18.95 -7.84 0.11
CA VAL A 67 -19.55 -6.94 1.10
C VAL A 67 -19.16 -5.50 0.76
N ASN A 68 -20.08 -4.56 0.97
CA ASN A 68 -19.77 -3.14 0.76
C ASN A 68 -18.93 -2.61 1.92
N ALA A 69 -17.68 -2.34 1.65
CA ALA A 69 -16.70 -1.79 2.57
C ALA A 69 -16.37 -0.35 2.15
N PHE A 70 -17.38 0.50 2.08
CA PHE A 70 -17.28 1.87 1.57
C PHE A 70 -16.00 2.56 2.05
N TYR A 71 -15.27 3.13 1.10
CA TYR A 71 -13.94 3.73 1.33
C TYR A 71 -13.88 4.71 2.51
N GLY A 72 -14.97 5.46 2.77
CA GLY A 72 -15.05 6.40 3.88
C GLY A 72 -14.86 5.79 5.27
N ALA A 73 -15.05 4.48 5.43
CA ALA A 73 -14.74 3.78 6.69
C ALA A 73 -13.23 3.57 6.91
N TRP A 74 -12.41 3.73 5.87
CA TRP A 74 -10.96 3.48 5.89
C TRP A 74 -10.12 4.75 5.78
N ALA A 75 -10.75 5.89 5.48
CA ALA A 75 -10.09 7.16 5.30
C ALA A 75 -11.11 8.30 5.46
N TYR A 76 -11.05 8.99 6.58
CA TYR A 76 -11.98 10.07 6.91
C TYR A 76 -11.26 11.39 7.14
N MET A 77 -12.01 12.46 7.32
CA MET A 77 -11.46 13.75 7.70
C MET A 77 -11.26 13.78 9.22
N ARG A 78 -10.06 14.15 9.67
CA ARG A 78 -9.74 14.38 11.07
C ARG A 78 -8.80 15.58 11.20
N ASP A 79 -9.11 16.49 12.13
CA ASP A 79 -8.31 17.69 12.42
C ASP A 79 -7.98 18.52 11.17
N GLY A 80 -8.93 18.61 10.22
CA GLY A 80 -8.78 19.32 8.97
C GLY A 80 -7.97 18.55 7.90
N MET A 81 -7.51 17.33 8.20
CA MET A 81 -6.75 16.47 7.30
C MET A 81 -7.67 15.48 6.59
N PHE A 82 -7.63 15.50 5.25
CA PHE A 82 -8.35 14.51 4.42
C PHE A 82 -7.66 13.16 4.44
N ALA A 83 -8.43 12.11 4.21
CA ALA A 83 -7.96 10.74 4.08
C ALA A 83 -7.03 10.27 5.23
N SER A 84 -7.29 10.76 6.45
CA SER A 84 -6.57 10.34 7.65
C SER A 84 -6.69 8.83 7.87
N LEU A 85 -5.62 8.22 8.38
CA LEU A 85 -5.65 6.82 8.79
C LEU A 85 -6.54 6.69 10.04
N PRO A 86 -7.49 5.75 10.09
CA PRO A 86 -8.25 5.47 11.29
C PRO A 86 -7.35 5.06 12.46
N GLU A 87 -7.83 5.25 13.68
CA GLU A 87 -7.17 4.73 14.87
C GLU A 87 -7.17 3.19 14.85
N LYS A 88 -6.24 2.59 15.60
CA LYS A 88 -6.09 1.13 15.61
C LYS A 88 -7.36 0.41 16.04
N ASP A 89 -8.05 0.94 17.04
CA ASP A 89 -9.30 0.35 17.53
C ASP A 89 -10.41 0.44 16.45
N ASP A 90 -10.52 1.57 15.73
CA ASP A 90 -11.46 1.72 14.62
C ASP A 90 -11.15 0.75 13.47
N ILE A 91 -9.86 0.52 13.20
CA ILE A 91 -9.43 -0.47 12.19
C ILE A 91 -9.82 -1.88 12.67
N ASP A 92 -9.58 -2.21 13.93
CA ASP A 92 -9.91 -3.51 14.51
C ASP A 92 -11.42 -3.79 14.41
N ASP A 93 -12.23 -2.82 14.79
CA ASP A 93 -13.69 -2.93 14.72
C ASP A 93 -14.18 -3.05 13.28
N THR A 94 -13.60 -2.28 12.35
CA THR A 94 -13.95 -2.33 10.93
C THR A 94 -13.56 -3.68 10.31
N VAL A 95 -12.36 -4.19 10.58
CA VAL A 95 -11.89 -5.50 10.10
C VAL A 95 -12.77 -6.62 10.67
N GLY A 96 -13.04 -6.57 11.98
CA GLY A 96 -13.93 -7.52 12.67
C GLY A 96 -15.35 -7.48 12.12
N TYR A 97 -15.91 -6.30 11.86
CA TYR A 97 -17.25 -6.12 11.29
C TYR A 97 -17.40 -6.82 9.94
N PHE A 98 -16.38 -6.77 9.08
CA PHE A 98 -16.39 -7.47 7.78
C PHE A 98 -16.08 -8.96 7.88
N GLY A 99 -15.95 -9.51 9.09
CA GLY A 99 -15.70 -10.94 9.31
C GLY A 99 -14.32 -11.39 8.86
N ILE A 100 -13.34 -10.49 8.88
CA ILE A 100 -11.95 -10.76 8.50
C ILE A 100 -11.15 -11.22 9.73
N ASP A 101 -10.26 -12.18 9.54
CA ASP A 101 -9.24 -12.61 10.47
C ASP A 101 -7.91 -12.86 9.75
N PHE A 102 -6.90 -13.35 10.47
CA PHE A 102 -5.57 -13.61 9.92
C PHE A 102 -5.52 -14.75 8.90
N ASP A 103 -6.54 -15.61 8.85
CA ASP A 103 -6.64 -16.74 7.90
C ASP A 103 -7.46 -16.38 6.65
N SER A 104 -8.07 -15.20 6.63
CA SER A 104 -8.90 -14.73 5.52
C SER A 104 -8.07 -14.44 4.28
N LEU A 105 -8.62 -14.78 3.10
CA LEU A 105 -8.13 -14.35 1.79
C LEU A 105 -8.94 -13.14 1.38
N VAL A 106 -8.37 -11.95 1.46
CA VAL A 106 -9.10 -10.71 1.22
C VAL A 106 -8.80 -10.20 -0.19
N VAL A 107 -9.84 -9.99 -0.99
CA VAL A 107 -9.73 -9.31 -2.28
C VAL A 107 -10.42 -7.96 -2.18
N VAL A 108 -9.68 -6.89 -2.44
CA VAL A 108 -10.22 -5.53 -2.45
C VAL A 108 -10.49 -5.10 -3.88
N THR A 109 -11.71 -4.67 -4.15
CA THR A 109 -12.14 -4.15 -5.46
C THR A 109 -12.80 -2.79 -5.32
N GLY A 110 -12.71 -1.99 -6.36
CA GLY A 110 -13.30 -0.67 -6.46
C GLY A 110 -13.56 -0.27 -7.90
N CYS A 111 -13.92 0.99 -8.10
CA CYS A 111 -14.08 1.58 -9.41
C CYS A 111 -12.73 2.08 -9.95
N MET A 112 -12.53 1.93 -11.26
CA MET A 112 -11.32 2.37 -11.97
C MET A 112 -11.58 3.54 -12.93
N ASP A 113 -12.78 4.14 -12.92
CA ASP A 113 -13.19 5.16 -13.89
C ASP A 113 -12.37 6.44 -13.80
N THR A 114 -11.97 6.81 -12.60
CA THR A 114 -11.15 8.00 -12.38
C THR A 114 -9.90 7.66 -11.58
N PRO A 115 -8.80 8.41 -11.73
CA PRO A 115 -7.60 8.20 -10.93
C PRO A 115 -7.90 8.18 -9.42
N ARG A 116 -8.77 9.08 -8.94
CA ARG A 116 -9.13 9.15 -7.53
C ARG A 116 -9.79 7.86 -7.02
N LEU A 117 -10.65 7.23 -7.82
CA LEU A 117 -11.35 6.01 -7.43
C LEU A 117 -10.44 4.78 -7.52
N SER A 118 -9.56 4.72 -8.53
CA SER A 118 -8.66 3.58 -8.74
C SER A 118 -7.68 3.34 -7.58
N TYR A 119 -7.37 4.37 -6.78
CA TYR A 119 -6.40 4.28 -5.69
C TYR A 119 -7.01 3.81 -4.36
N GLN A 120 -8.34 3.83 -4.23
CA GLN A 120 -9.04 3.51 -2.98
C GLN A 120 -8.79 2.07 -2.53
N SER A 121 -8.80 1.12 -3.46
CA SER A 121 -8.56 -0.29 -3.16
C SER A 121 -7.17 -0.53 -2.57
N ALA A 122 -6.14 0.12 -3.11
CA ALA A 122 -4.77 0.00 -2.62
C ALA A 122 -4.61 0.61 -1.21
N ARG A 123 -5.31 1.72 -0.92
CA ARG A 123 -5.31 2.32 0.42
C ARG A 123 -5.92 1.36 1.45
N VAL A 124 -7.06 0.73 1.14
CA VAL A 124 -7.68 -0.26 2.01
C VAL A 124 -6.77 -1.48 2.19
N ALA A 125 -6.16 -1.97 1.11
CA ALA A 125 -5.22 -3.09 1.18
C ALA A 125 -4.02 -2.78 2.08
N CYS A 126 -3.42 -1.58 1.98
CA CYS A 126 -2.33 -1.16 2.86
C CYS A 126 -2.77 -1.04 4.33
N THR A 127 -4.00 -0.58 4.60
CA THR A 127 -4.55 -0.51 5.97
C THR A 127 -4.75 -1.90 6.56
N LEU A 128 -5.28 -2.86 5.79
CA LEU A 128 -5.39 -4.26 6.21
C LEU A 128 -4.04 -4.89 6.50
N GLN A 129 -3.03 -4.62 5.67
CA GLN A 129 -1.67 -5.09 5.90
C GLN A 129 -1.03 -4.44 7.12
N TYR A 130 -1.32 -3.18 7.39
CA TYR A 130 -0.89 -2.51 8.63
C TYR A 130 -1.47 -3.19 9.86
N ALA A 131 -2.72 -3.65 9.79
CA ALA A 131 -3.36 -4.44 10.85
C ALA A 131 -2.84 -5.89 10.93
N GLY A 132 -1.91 -6.30 10.04
CA GLY A 132 -1.26 -7.60 10.05
C GLY A 132 -1.92 -8.67 9.18
N ILE A 133 -2.93 -8.34 8.37
CA ILE A 133 -3.53 -9.26 7.40
C ILE A 133 -2.55 -9.47 6.24
N LYS A 134 -2.06 -10.70 6.07
CA LYS A 134 -1.06 -11.03 5.03
C LYS A 134 -1.68 -11.26 3.66
N ASN A 135 -2.80 -11.95 3.63
CA ASN A 135 -3.45 -12.43 2.41
C ASN A 135 -4.43 -11.40 1.87
N VAL A 136 -3.93 -10.23 1.49
CA VAL A 136 -4.72 -9.15 0.87
C VAL A 136 -4.32 -9.02 -0.59
N ALA A 137 -5.28 -9.04 -1.51
CA ALA A 137 -5.07 -8.89 -2.95
C ALA A 137 -5.88 -7.73 -3.50
N LEU A 138 -5.40 -7.14 -4.58
CA LEU A 138 -6.15 -6.20 -5.41
C LEU A 138 -6.76 -6.95 -6.60
N LEU A 139 -8.01 -6.63 -6.96
CA LEU A 139 -8.62 -7.13 -8.17
C LEU A 139 -8.09 -6.34 -9.36
N ASP A 140 -7.46 -7.03 -10.30
CA ASP A 140 -6.92 -6.41 -11.52
C ASP A 140 -8.03 -5.84 -12.40
N GLY A 141 -7.92 -4.56 -12.77
CA GLY A 141 -8.95 -3.83 -13.50
C GLY A 141 -10.25 -3.55 -12.71
N GLY A 142 -10.33 -3.96 -11.44
CA GLY A 142 -11.43 -3.67 -10.52
C GLY A 142 -12.81 -4.13 -11.02
N MET A 143 -13.86 -3.46 -10.54
CA MET A 143 -15.24 -3.70 -10.98
C MET A 143 -15.45 -3.42 -12.46
N ASN A 144 -14.72 -2.47 -13.04
CA ASN A 144 -14.86 -2.13 -14.46
C ASN A 144 -14.55 -3.32 -15.36
N LYS A 145 -13.43 -3.99 -15.11
CA LYS A 145 -13.04 -5.20 -15.86
C LYS A 145 -14.01 -6.35 -15.64
N TRP A 146 -14.47 -6.55 -14.38
CA TRP A 146 -15.47 -7.57 -14.07
C TRP A 146 -16.76 -7.39 -14.90
N VAL A 147 -17.28 -6.16 -14.98
CA VAL A 147 -18.47 -5.82 -15.78
C VAL A 147 -18.20 -5.93 -17.29
N LEU A 148 -17.06 -5.42 -17.75
CA LEU A 148 -16.66 -5.50 -19.18
C LEU A 148 -16.60 -6.93 -19.68
N GLU A 149 -16.10 -7.85 -18.85
CA GLU A 149 -16.04 -9.29 -19.14
C GLU A 149 -17.38 -10.00 -18.95
N LYS A 150 -18.46 -9.26 -18.67
CA LYS A 150 -19.83 -9.80 -18.49
C LYS A 150 -19.91 -10.90 -17.43
N LYS A 151 -19.09 -10.81 -16.38
CA LYS A 151 -19.10 -11.76 -15.27
C LYS A 151 -20.34 -11.56 -14.40
N PRO A 152 -20.74 -12.59 -13.61
CA PRO A 152 -21.96 -12.54 -12.80
C PRO A 152 -22.00 -11.35 -11.84
N LEU A 153 -23.14 -10.70 -11.75
CA LEU A 153 -23.43 -9.64 -10.77
C LEU A 153 -24.52 -10.09 -9.79
N SER A 154 -24.49 -9.55 -8.61
CA SER A 154 -25.50 -9.68 -7.56
C SER A 154 -25.95 -8.30 -7.11
N CYS A 155 -27.24 -8.16 -6.80
CA CYS A 155 -27.79 -6.99 -6.09
C CYS A 155 -28.20 -7.35 -4.65
N ARG A 156 -27.95 -8.60 -4.22
CA ARG A 156 -28.24 -9.06 -2.86
C ARG A 156 -27.24 -8.47 -1.89
N ILE A 157 -27.73 -7.74 -0.89
CA ILE A 157 -26.85 -7.20 0.15
C ILE A 157 -26.27 -8.34 0.98
N GLU A 158 -24.96 -8.50 0.92
CA GLU A 158 -24.24 -9.51 1.68
C GLU A 158 -23.78 -8.96 3.03
N ARG A 159 -23.85 -9.81 4.04
CA ARG A 159 -23.31 -9.55 5.37
C ARG A 159 -22.56 -10.78 5.85
N ARG A 160 -21.44 -10.55 6.52
CA ARG A 160 -20.66 -11.63 7.12
C ARG A 160 -20.87 -11.62 8.65
N ALA A 161 -20.73 -12.77 9.28
CA ALA A 161 -20.67 -12.81 10.74
C ALA A 161 -19.42 -12.04 11.21
N SER A 162 -19.60 -11.11 12.13
CA SER A 162 -18.51 -10.35 12.71
C SER A 162 -17.55 -11.26 13.48
N LYS A 163 -16.26 -10.91 13.48
CA LYS A 163 -15.22 -11.59 14.24
C LYS A 163 -14.59 -10.65 15.25
N ASN A 164 -14.13 -11.21 16.37
CA ASN A 164 -13.29 -10.43 17.28
C ASN A 164 -11.88 -10.36 16.69
N PHE A 165 -11.53 -9.20 16.11
CA PHE A 165 -10.23 -8.97 15.52
C PHE A 165 -9.42 -8.03 16.43
N ARG A 166 -8.13 -8.31 16.55
CA ARG A 166 -7.13 -7.44 17.17
C ARG A 166 -5.87 -7.46 16.32
N GLY A 167 -5.58 -6.32 15.71
CA GLY A 167 -4.50 -6.18 14.74
C GLY A 167 -3.12 -6.38 15.35
N LYS A 168 -2.20 -6.88 14.52
CA LYS A 168 -0.77 -6.97 14.81
C LYS A 168 -0.05 -5.84 14.08
N TYR A 169 -0.18 -4.64 14.60
CA TYR A 169 0.30 -3.42 13.95
C TYR A 169 1.83 -3.34 13.94
N SER A 170 2.39 -3.08 12.76
CA SER A 170 3.81 -2.75 12.61
C SER A 170 3.94 -1.25 12.32
N GLY A 171 4.53 -0.50 13.26
CA GLY A 171 4.81 0.92 13.09
C GLY A 171 5.76 1.26 11.94
N GLU A 172 6.44 0.26 11.38
CA GLU A 172 7.42 0.43 10.31
C GLU A 172 6.80 0.77 8.94
N ARG A 173 5.49 0.57 8.76
CA ARG A 173 4.81 0.82 7.47
C ARG A 173 4.48 2.27 7.19
N PHE A 174 4.47 3.12 8.21
CA PHE A 174 4.17 4.54 8.07
C PHE A 174 5.37 5.39 8.49
N ALA A 175 5.57 6.48 7.76
CA ALA A 175 6.45 7.57 8.14
C ALA A 175 5.59 8.76 8.59
N ASP A 176 6.03 9.45 9.61
CA ASP A 176 5.51 10.76 9.98
C ASP A 176 6.39 11.89 9.41
N LYS A 177 5.93 13.12 9.57
CA LYS A 177 6.63 14.32 9.09
C LYS A 177 8.02 14.45 9.70
N GLU A 178 8.14 14.18 10.98
CA GLU A 178 9.43 14.32 11.70
C GLU A 178 10.45 13.28 11.23
N TYR A 179 10.01 12.05 10.97
CA TYR A 179 10.87 11.02 10.38
C TYR A 179 11.46 11.50 9.04
N ILE A 180 10.63 12.10 8.18
CA ILE A 180 11.07 12.60 6.87
C ILE A 180 12.04 13.77 7.06
N LYS A 181 11.70 14.79 7.89
CA LYS A 181 12.54 15.95 8.17
C LYS A 181 13.94 15.55 8.64
N ASN A 182 14.01 14.62 9.60
CA ASN A 182 15.27 14.15 10.19
C ASN A 182 16.13 13.30 9.25
N ASN A 183 15.55 12.83 8.14
CA ASN A 183 16.22 11.95 7.18
C ASN A 183 16.22 12.50 5.74
N LEU A 184 15.95 13.80 5.55
CA LEU A 184 16.08 14.42 4.23
C LEU A 184 17.50 14.19 3.67
N GLY A 185 17.59 13.84 2.40
CA GLY A 185 18.84 13.49 1.71
C GLY A 185 19.40 12.10 2.01
N LYS A 186 18.77 11.33 2.93
CA LYS A 186 19.12 9.93 3.23
C LYS A 186 18.02 8.94 2.80
N LEU A 187 16.83 9.44 2.53
CA LEU A 187 15.68 8.66 2.07
C LEU A 187 15.52 8.83 0.57
N ILE A 188 15.01 7.80 -0.08
CA ILE A 188 14.43 7.90 -1.40
C ILE A 188 12.97 8.32 -1.21
N LEU A 189 12.67 9.55 -1.59
CA LEU A 189 11.31 10.09 -1.53
C LEU A 189 10.66 9.95 -2.90
N LEU A 190 9.49 9.30 -2.97
CA LEU A 190 8.72 9.10 -4.19
C LEU A 190 7.42 9.90 -4.10
N ASP A 191 7.35 10.97 -4.86
CA ASP A 191 6.12 11.74 -5.06
C ASP A 191 5.28 11.07 -6.14
N THR A 192 4.12 10.56 -5.74
CA THR A 192 3.27 9.75 -6.63
C THR A 192 2.15 10.55 -7.29
N ARG A 193 2.21 11.87 -7.18
CA ARG A 193 1.28 12.79 -7.86
C ARG A 193 1.62 12.93 -9.33
N GLU A 194 0.63 13.38 -10.10
CA GLU A 194 0.87 13.75 -11.49
C GLU A 194 1.86 14.93 -11.59
N ARG A 195 2.56 15.01 -12.73
CA ARG A 195 3.69 15.93 -12.94
C ARG A 195 3.38 17.39 -12.59
N GLU A 196 2.21 17.88 -12.97
CA GLU A 196 1.81 19.26 -12.72
C GLU A 196 1.65 19.61 -11.24
N PHE A 197 1.37 18.62 -10.37
CA PHE A 197 1.36 18.81 -8.92
C PHE A 197 2.78 18.74 -8.34
N PHE A 198 3.61 17.87 -8.88
CA PHE A 198 5.02 17.76 -8.49
C PHE A 198 5.80 19.02 -8.84
N SER A 199 5.69 19.51 -10.08
CA SER A 199 6.37 20.73 -10.56
C SER A 199 5.91 21.98 -9.83
N GLY A 200 4.71 21.97 -9.24
CA GLY A 200 4.09 23.11 -8.58
C GLY A 200 3.27 24.02 -9.51
N GLU A 201 2.96 23.55 -10.74
CA GLU A 201 2.02 24.21 -11.65
C GLU A 201 0.59 24.16 -11.12
N LYS A 202 0.23 23.04 -10.45
CA LYS A 202 -1.06 22.82 -9.80
C LYS A 202 -0.89 22.46 -8.32
N LYS A 203 -1.94 22.68 -7.55
CA LYS A 203 -2.10 22.18 -6.18
C LYS A 203 -3.56 21.92 -5.87
N MET A 204 -3.83 21.11 -4.87
CA MET A 204 -5.18 21.02 -4.28
C MET A 204 -5.46 22.26 -3.41
N ASP A 205 -6.71 22.67 -3.30
CA ASP A 205 -7.10 23.86 -2.54
C ASP A 205 -6.71 23.76 -1.04
N CYS A 206 -6.72 22.55 -0.49
CA CYS A 206 -6.35 22.29 0.89
C CYS A 206 -4.82 22.33 1.15
N ILE A 207 -3.99 22.50 0.12
CA ILE A 207 -2.53 22.52 0.23
C ILE A 207 -2.02 23.95 0.04
N PRO A 208 -1.43 24.58 1.07
CA PRO A 208 -1.04 26.00 0.99
C PRO A 208 0.19 26.26 0.11
N LYS A 209 1.14 25.31 0.00
CA LYS A 209 2.38 25.48 -0.78
C LYS A 209 2.33 24.61 -2.05
N THR A 210 2.85 25.12 -3.17
CA THR A 210 3.03 24.38 -4.43
C THR A 210 4.43 23.79 -4.52
N GLY A 211 4.56 22.65 -5.25
CA GLY A 211 5.83 21.94 -5.42
C GLY A 211 5.88 20.65 -4.60
N HIS A 212 7.07 20.14 -4.35
CA HIS A 212 7.31 18.82 -3.74
C HIS A 212 8.36 18.90 -2.61
N ILE A 213 8.48 17.83 -1.83
CA ILE A 213 9.51 17.70 -0.79
C ILE A 213 10.89 17.64 -1.47
N PRO A 214 11.89 18.45 -1.04
CA PRO A 214 13.20 18.49 -1.68
C PRO A 214 13.85 17.12 -1.80
N GLY A 215 14.41 16.82 -2.99
CA GLY A 215 15.07 15.54 -3.27
C GLY A 215 14.12 14.40 -3.61
N ALA A 216 12.81 14.64 -3.71
CA ALA A 216 11.86 13.64 -4.15
C ALA A 216 11.96 13.39 -5.67
N PHE A 217 11.76 12.14 -6.07
CA PHE A 217 11.56 11.73 -7.46
C PHE A 217 10.07 11.68 -7.77
N ASN A 218 9.67 12.14 -8.95
CA ASN A 218 8.29 12.01 -9.41
C ASN A 218 8.05 10.63 -10.01
N MET A 219 7.08 9.92 -9.46
CA MET A 219 6.66 8.60 -9.93
C MET A 219 5.12 8.54 -9.91
N PRO A 220 4.44 9.14 -10.90
CA PRO A 220 2.99 9.23 -10.92
C PRO A 220 2.31 7.88 -10.75
N THR A 221 1.24 7.84 -9.97
CA THR A 221 0.52 6.58 -9.75
C THR A 221 -0.16 6.09 -11.03
N SER A 222 -0.51 6.99 -11.94
CA SER A 222 -1.04 6.64 -13.27
C SER A 222 -0.10 5.72 -14.06
N CYS A 223 1.21 5.82 -13.87
CA CYS A 223 2.21 4.97 -14.54
C CYS A 223 2.13 3.49 -14.12
N ALA A 224 1.41 3.15 -13.05
CA ALA A 224 1.24 1.76 -12.62
C ALA A 224 0.20 0.98 -13.44
N PHE A 225 -0.57 1.67 -14.28
CA PHE A 225 -1.71 1.09 -15.00
C PHE A 225 -1.53 1.14 -16.51
N ASN A 226 -2.14 0.19 -17.18
CA ASN A 226 -2.39 0.18 -18.62
C ASN A 226 -3.60 1.06 -18.96
N ASP A 227 -3.85 1.33 -20.23
CA ASP A 227 -5.00 2.12 -20.70
C ASP A 227 -6.34 1.47 -20.32
N ASP A 228 -6.40 0.15 -20.28
CA ASP A 228 -7.57 -0.64 -19.84
C ASP A 228 -7.74 -0.69 -18.32
N LYS A 229 -6.94 0.05 -17.58
CA LYS A 229 -6.93 0.15 -16.12
C LYS A 229 -6.48 -1.12 -15.38
N THR A 230 -5.93 -2.10 -16.06
CA THR A 230 -5.21 -3.20 -15.43
C THR A 230 -3.84 -2.73 -14.95
N PHE A 231 -3.24 -3.43 -13.98
CA PHE A 231 -1.87 -3.16 -13.61
C PHE A 231 -0.91 -3.55 -14.72
N LYS A 232 0.17 -2.80 -14.87
CA LYS A 232 1.30 -3.20 -15.70
C LYS A 232 1.90 -4.52 -15.21
N THR A 233 2.62 -5.21 -16.09
CA THR A 233 3.34 -6.44 -15.73
C THR A 233 4.35 -6.17 -14.63
N LYS A 234 4.75 -7.22 -13.91
CA LYS A 234 5.77 -7.13 -12.85
C LYS A 234 7.08 -6.55 -13.38
N GLU A 235 7.46 -6.91 -14.60
CA GLU A 235 8.66 -6.47 -15.27
C GLU A 235 8.60 -4.97 -15.59
N GLU A 236 7.50 -4.47 -16.14
CA GLU A 236 7.29 -3.05 -16.41
C GLU A 236 7.24 -2.22 -15.11
N LEU A 237 6.54 -2.71 -14.07
CA LEU A 237 6.52 -2.06 -12.76
C LEU A 237 7.92 -2.00 -12.15
N ALA A 238 8.73 -3.06 -12.30
CA ALA A 238 10.10 -3.09 -11.82
C ALA A 238 10.96 -2.03 -12.52
N GLN A 239 10.86 -1.92 -13.84
CA GLN A 239 11.58 -0.89 -14.61
C GLN A 239 11.26 0.53 -14.15
N ILE A 240 9.98 0.83 -13.93
CA ILE A 240 9.54 2.16 -13.44
C ILE A 240 10.14 2.45 -12.07
N VAL A 241 10.03 1.50 -11.14
CA VAL A 241 10.54 1.69 -9.77
C VAL A 241 12.06 1.75 -9.74
N GLU A 242 12.75 0.91 -10.50
CA GLU A 242 14.22 0.90 -10.57
C GLU A 242 14.79 2.20 -11.17
N ALA A 243 14.08 2.80 -12.11
CA ALA A 243 14.47 4.11 -12.65
C ALA A 243 14.35 5.25 -11.62
N ALA A 244 13.39 5.17 -10.68
CA ALA A 244 13.13 6.19 -9.67
C ALA A 244 13.86 5.93 -8.33
N ALA A 245 13.94 4.67 -7.91
CA ALA A 245 14.40 4.26 -6.58
C ALA A 245 15.61 3.32 -6.59
N GLY A 246 16.09 2.91 -7.77
CA GLY A 246 17.15 1.92 -7.89
C GLY A 246 16.67 0.50 -7.57
N ASN A 247 17.61 -0.45 -7.66
CA ASN A 247 17.34 -1.89 -7.53
C ASN A 247 17.62 -2.46 -6.13
N ASP A 248 18.08 -1.62 -5.18
CA ASP A 248 18.26 -2.05 -3.79
C ASP A 248 16.91 -2.24 -3.11
N ARG A 249 16.52 -3.50 -2.93
CA ARG A 249 15.23 -3.87 -2.30
C ARG A 249 15.15 -3.54 -0.81
N ALA A 250 16.27 -3.22 -0.16
CA ALA A 250 16.35 -2.83 1.25
C ALA A 250 16.47 -1.31 1.44
N ALA A 251 16.56 -0.54 0.36
CA ALA A 251 16.65 0.91 0.41
C ALA A 251 15.49 1.52 1.22
N ALA A 252 15.79 2.55 2.01
CA ALA A 252 14.79 3.29 2.78
C ALA A 252 13.99 4.22 1.86
N ILE A 253 12.76 3.83 1.57
CA ILE A 253 11.89 4.52 0.62
C ILE A 253 10.64 5.04 1.35
N VAL A 254 10.23 6.25 1.03
CA VAL A 254 8.95 6.81 1.47
C VAL A 254 8.14 7.27 0.27
N THR A 255 6.91 6.75 0.15
CA THR A 255 5.95 7.20 -0.87
C THR A 255 4.99 8.22 -0.27
N TYR A 256 4.66 9.28 -1.00
CA TYR A 256 3.69 10.28 -0.58
C TYR A 256 2.93 10.86 -1.78
N CYS A 257 1.83 11.58 -1.51
CA CYS A 257 1.06 12.29 -2.52
C CYS A 257 0.46 13.59 -1.94
N ASP A 258 -0.72 14.02 -2.36
CA ASP A 258 -1.38 15.20 -1.79
C ASP A 258 -1.98 14.94 -0.41
N ILE A 259 -2.78 13.88 -0.25
CA ILE A 259 -3.59 13.58 0.94
C ILE A 259 -3.47 12.12 1.41
N GLY A 260 -2.42 11.41 0.99
CA GLY A 260 -2.21 10.00 1.37
C GLY A 260 -3.12 8.98 0.69
N GLN A 261 -3.80 9.34 -0.40
CA GLN A 261 -4.77 8.47 -1.07
C GLN A 261 -4.18 7.65 -2.22
N CYS A 262 -3.30 8.22 -3.07
CA CYS A 262 -2.77 7.53 -4.24
C CYS A 262 -1.42 6.82 -3.99
N CYS A 263 -0.58 7.35 -3.13
CA CYS A 263 0.73 6.77 -2.80
C CYS A 263 0.67 5.32 -2.25
N PRO A 264 -0.40 4.85 -1.60
CA PRO A 264 -0.54 3.45 -1.21
C PRO A 264 -0.43 2.47 -2.38
N THR A 265 -0.80 2.86 -3.59
CA THR A 265 -0.68 1.99 -4.77
C THR A 265 0.77 1.58 -4.99
N TRP A 266 1.69 2.53 -5.05
CA TRP A 266 3.11 2.20 -5.21
C TRP A 266 3.70 1.51 -3.99
N ALA A 267 3.34 1.93 -2.77
CA ALA A 267 3.77 1.24 -1.55
C ALA A 267 3.35 -0.24 -1.56
N TYR A 268 2.12 -0.53 -2.00
CA TYR A 268 1.61 -1.89 -2.16
C TYR A 268 2.37 -2.67 -3.23
N LEU A 269 2.50 -2.12 -4.43
CA LEU A 269 3.17 -2.77 -5.55
C LEU A 269 4.65 -3.05 -5.24
N MET A 270 5.36 -2.09 -4.67
CA MET A 270 6.76 -2.26 -4.30
C MET A 270 6.95 -3.36 -3.27
N THR A 271 6.13 -3.37 -2.21
CA THR A 271 6.28 -4.35 -1.12
C THR A 271 5.74 -5.72 -1.47
N GLN A 272 4.59 -5.81 -2.15
CA GLN A 272 3.89 -7.07 -2.36
C GLN A 272 4.20 -7.74 -3.69
N VAL A 273 4.51 -6.97 -4.73
CA VAL A 273 4.78 -7.48 -6.07
C VAL A 273 6.27 -7.51 -6.36
N LEU A 274 7.00 -6.45 -5.99
CA LEU A 274 8.40 -6.26 -6.35
C LEU A 274 9.39 -6.67 -5.26
N GLY A 275 8.92 -6.92 -4.02
CA GLY A 275 9.75 -7.44 -2.93
C GLY A 275 10.66 -6.41 -2.24
N TYR A 276 10.35 -5.12 -2.33
CA TYR A 276 11.01 -4.12 -1.51
C TYR A 276 10.61 -4.29 -0.04
N THR A 277 11.57 -4.24 0.86
CA THR A 277 11.36 -4.59 2.29
C THR A 277 11.24 -3.38 3.20
N ASN A 278 11.70 -2.20 2.77
CA ASN A 278 11.76 -1.00 3.59
C ASN A 278 11.07 0.19 2.93
N VAL A 279 9.80 0.00 2.59
CA VAL A 279 8.93 1.05 2.02
C VAL A 279 7.94 1.51 3.06
N LYS A 280 7.96 2.82 3.33
CA LYS A 280 7.01 3.48 4.24
C LYS A 280 6.06 4.37 3.43
N LEU A 281 4.89 4.58 3.99
CA LEU A 281 3.87 5.48 3.45
C LEU A 281 3.75 6.70 4.35
N TYR A 282 3.90 7.89 3.78
CA TYR A 282 3.63 9.15 4.48
C TYR A 282 2.16 9.52 4.29
N ALA A 283 1.32 9.16 5.27
CA ALA A 283 -0.12 9.36 5.18
C ALA A 283 -0.52 10.83 5.33
N GLY A 284 0.22 11.63 6.10
CA GLY A 284 0.02 13.08 6.21
C GLY A 284 0.26 13.82 4.90
N ALA A 285 1.16 13.30 4.06
CA ALA A 285 1.37 13.74 2.68
C ALA A 285 1.67 15.26 2.55
N MET A 286 1.46 15.82 1.35
CA MET A 286 1.69 17.25 1.13
C MET A 286 0.73 18.15 1.92
N GLN A 287 -0.47 17.68 2.26
CA GLN A 287 -1.39 18.47 3.07
C GLN A 287 -0.83 18.75 4.47
N GLU A 288 -0.14 17.81 5.10
CA GLU A 288 0.52 18.01 6.39
C GLU A 288 1.85 18.75 6.23
N TRP A 289 2.65 18.32 5.23
CA TRP A 289 3.95 18.91 4.98
C TRP A 289 3.88 20.41 4.69
N ALA A 290 2.97 20.80 3.80
CA ALA A 290 2.86 22.18 3.35
C ALA A 290 2.22 23.14 4.37
N GLN A 291 1.50 22.62 5.38
CA GLN A 291 0.99 23.44 6.50
C GLN A 291 2.10 23.89 7.46
N ASP A 292 3.18 23.15 7.53
CA ASP A 292 4.33 23.51 8.35
C ASP A 292 5.11 24.64 7.65
N PRO A 293 5.20 25.86 8.25
CA PRO A 293 5.90 27.00 7.63
C PRO A 293 7.38 26.72 7.38
N ASP A 294 8.01 25.92 8.24
CA ASP A 294 9.43 25.59 8.18
C ASP A 294 9.74 24.37 7.28
N ALA A 295 8.72 23.65 6.82
CA ALA A 295 8.91 22.53 5.92
C ALA A 295 9.25 23.04 4.50
N PRO A 296 10.43 22.68 3.96
CA PRO A 296 10.87 23.15 2.66
C PRO A 296 10.08 22.49 1.52
N VAL A 297 9.86 23.27 0.46
CA VAL A 297 9.32 22.76 -0.82
C VAL A 297 10.18 23.28 -1.97
N THR A 298 10.29 22.49 -3.01
CA THR A 298 10.97 22.87 -4.26
C THR A 298 10.03 22.78 -5.46
N LYS A 299 10.34 23.54 -6.51
CA LYS A 299 9.57 23.63 -7.75
C LYS A 299 10.55 23.45 -8.92
N ASN A 300 11.14 22.30 -9.06
CA ASN A 300 12.03 22.03 -10.17
C ASN A 300 11.32 21.24 -11.24
N ASN A 301 11.56 21.65 -12.49
CA ASN A 301 11.17 20.87 -13.68
C ASN A 301 12.19 19.77 -14.00
N ASP A 302 13.09 19.43 -13.07
CA ASP A 302 14.13 18.43 -13.30
C ASP A 302 13.49 17.07 -13.54
N ALA A 303 13.90 16.49 -14.65
CA ALA A 303 13.29 15.36 -15.32
C ALA A 303 12.93 14.21 -14.37
N SER A 304 11.66 13.83 -14.39
CA SER A 304 11.21 12.53 -13.90
C SER A 304 11.96 11.42 -14.68
N PRO A 305 12.41 10.34 -14.02
CA PRO A 305 12.91 9.15 -14.73
C PRO A 305 11.90 8.56 -15.73
N ALA A 306 10.61 8.89 -15.60
CA ALA A 306 9.56 8.48 -16.53
C ALA A 306 9.59 9.22 -17.88
N ASP A 307 10.44 10.27 -18.02
CA ASP A 307 10.58 11.05 -19.25
C ASP A 307 11.81 10.60 -20.10
N LYS A 308 12.51 9.54 -19.70
CA LYS A 308 13.59 8.89 -20.42
C LYS A 308 13.17 7.49 -20.84
#